data_9b06a700f647f92d0ea5bb479c58714f
#
_entry.id   9b06a700f647f92d0ea5bb479c58714f
#
_cell.length_a   1.000
_cell.length_b   1.000
_cell.length_c   1.000
_cell.angle_alpha   90.00
_cell.angle_beta   90.00
_cell.angle_gamma   90.00
#
_symmetry.space_group_name_H-M   'P 1'
#
loop_
_entity.id
_entity.type
_entity.pdbx_description
1 polymer ?
#
loop_
_entity_poly.entity_id
_entity_poly.type
_entity_poly.pdbx_seq_one_letter_code
_entity_poly.pdbx_strand_id
1 'polypeptide(L)'
;MTRGDAGRAGRAQEEALGAVRAYLLRGARAEADRILEEARCQAAATLRQARHDAEKAVGQARTRGEAEIALAAAAERRRGREQARAIVLGARRQAREELSARVLTAAGGLRDEPCYEGLLARLTVMAARAAGPGATVTADQAGGVVARSGRAVVDCSLPRLAGLAVDALGDQVTELWTP
;
A
#
# COMPACT_ATOMS: atom_id res chain seq x y z
N MET A 1 98.06 50.15 -32.33
CA MET A 1 96.83 49.39 -32.70
C MET A 1 96.55 48.43 -31.57
N THR A 2 95.41 48.56 -30.84
CA THR A 2 94.66 47.38 -30.33
C THR A 2 93.80 47.61 -29.10
N ARG A 3 93.63 48.85 -28.60
CA ARG A 3 92.67 49.01 -27.43
C ARG A 3 91.23 49.37 -27.85
N GLY A 4 91.06 49.80 -29.10
CA GLY A 4 89.70 50.15 -29.61
C GLY A 4 88.93 48.98 -30.20
N ASP A 5 89.59 47.91 -30.66
CA ASP A 5 88.97 46.76 -31.33
C ASP A 5 88.43 45.76 -30.32
N ALA A 6 89.07 45.57 -29.17
CA ALA A 6 88.60 44.70 -28.11
C ALA A 6 87.28 45.24 -27.48
N GLY A 7 87.17 46.58 -27.37
CA GLY A 7 85.91 47.21 -26.84
C GLY A 7 84.76 47.17 -27.82
N ARG A 8 84.98 47.12 -29.14
CA ARG A 8 83.91 46.92 -30.15
C ARG A 8 83.48 45.47 -30.24
N ALA A 9 84.37 44.52 -30.16
CA ALA A 9 84.06 43.09 -30.15
C ALA A 9 83.26 42.68 -28.89
N GLY A 10 83.65 43.23 -27.73
CA GLY A 10 82.88 43.00 -26.48
C GLY A 10 81.44 43.53 -26.51
N ARG A 11 81.25 44.75 -27.07
CA ARG A 11 79.89 45.32 -27.24
C ARG A 11 79.05 44.55 -28.25
N ALA A 12 79.62 44.16 -29.41
CA ALA A 12 78.89 43.31 -30.36
C ALA A 12 78.54 41.94 -29.83
N GLN A 13 79.39 41.36 -28.97
CA GLN A 13 79.09 40.10 -28.28
C GLN A 13 77.97 40.27 -27.20
N GLU A 14 77.99 41.38 -26.46
CA GLU A 14 76.92 41.70 -25.49
C GLU A 14 75.58 41.97 -26.17
N GLU A 15 75.54 42.68 -27.31
CA GLU A 15 74.35 42.88 -28.13
C GLU A 15 73.80 41.58 -28.71
N ALA A 16 74.70 40.68 -29.22
CA ALA A 16 74.28 39.35 -29.69
C ALA A 16 73.70 38.48 -28.58
N LEU A 17 74.33 38.49 -27.39
CA LEU A 17 73.82 37.78 -26.21
C LEU A 17 72.48 38.38 -25.72
N GLY A 18 72.29 39.70 -25.80
CA GLY A 18 71.05 40.38 -25.51
C GLY A 18 69.92 39.95 -26.43
N ALA A 19 70.21 39.85 -27.77
CA ALA A 19 69.21 39.37 -28.73
C ALA A 19 68.79 37.90 -28.51
N VAL A 20 69.78 37.03 -28.20
CA VAL A 20 69.49 35.62 -27.86
C VAL A 20 68.65 35.51 -26.57
N ARG A 21 69.01 36.26 -25.53
CA ARG A 21 68.27 36.29 -24.28
C ARG A 21 66.82 36.78 -24.51
N ALA A 22 66.62 37.84 -25.29
CA ALA A 22 65.32 38.35 -25.64
C ALA A 22 64.49 37.31 -26.44
N TYR A 23 65.15 36.58 -27.37
CA TYR A 23 64.49 35.51 -28.11
C TYR A 23 64.01 34.35 -27.17
N LEU A 24 64.92 33.87 -26.31
CA LEU A 24 64.57 32.81 -25.34
C LEU A 24 63.50 33.22 -24.36
N LEU A 25 63.60 34.48 -23.87
CA LEU A 25 62.52 35.00 -22.97
C LEU A 25 61.14 35.12 -23.65
N ARG A 26 61.09 35.52 -24.94
CA ARG A 26 59.82 35.52 -25.71
C ARG A 26 59.28 34.10 -25.88
N GLY A 27 60.17 33.15 -26.25
CA GLY A 27 59.78 31.74 -26.38
C GLY A 27 59.25 31.16 -25.06
N ALA A 28 59.95 31.41 -23.95
CA ALA A 28 59.53 30.94 -22.64
C ALA A 28 58.17 31.58 -22.18
N ARG A 29 57.96 32.87 -22.45
CA ARG A 29 56.68 33.53 -22.17
C ARG A 29 55.54 32.95 -23.02
N ALA A 30 55.75 32.79 -24.34
CA ALA A 30 54.74 32.19 -25.22
C ALA A 30 54.38 30.76 -24.78
N GLU A 31 55.35 29.97 -24.35
CA GLU A 31 55.10 28.62 -23.81
C GLU A 31 54.36 28.67 -22.49
N ALA A 32 54.70 29.57 -21.58
CA ALA A 32 53.97 29.76 -20.32
C ALA A 32 52.52 30.19 -20.57
N ASP A 33 52.28 31.13 -21.48
CA ASP A 33 50.94 31.58 -21.85
C ASP A 33 50.09 30.42 -22.43
N ARG A 34 50.71 29.59 -23.28
CA ARG A 34 50.09 28.39 -23.84
C ARG A 34 49.66 27.40 -22.74
N ILE A 35 50.56 27.09 -21.82
CA ILE A 35 50.31 26.19 -20.70
C ILE A 35 49.16 26.73 -19.80
N LEU A 36 49.19 28.03 -19.51
CA LEU A 36 48.13 28.66 -18.71
C LEU A 36 46.76 28.61 -19.40
N GLU A 37 46.73 28.84 -20.72
CA GLU A 37 45.47 28.77 -21.47
C GLU A 37 44.94 27.35 -21.58
N GLU A 38 45.80 26.36 -21.81
CA GLU A 38 45.43 24.94 -21.75
C GLU A 38 44.86 24.55 -20.37
N ALA A 39 45.51 24.97 -19.27
CA ALA A 39 45.05 24.71 -17.91
C ALA A 39 43.68 25.36 -17.62
N ARG A 40 43.48 26.61 -18.11
CA ARG A 40 42.17 27.28 -17.98
C ARG A 40 41.06 26.56 -18.74
N CYS A 41 41.35 26.13 -19.97
CA CYS A 41 40.39 25.33 -20.75
C CYS A 41 40.05 24.01 -20.10
N GLN A 42 41.05 23.30 -19.57
CA GLN A 42 40.81 22.05 -18.80
C GLN A 42 40.01 22.28 -17.54
N ALA A 43 40.32 23.30 -16.74
CA ALA A 43 39.57 23.66 -15.54
C ALA A 43 38.12 24.02 -15.88
N ALA A 44 37.90 24.81 -16.94
CA ALA A 44 36.55 25.15 -17.39
C ALA A 44 35.73 23.92 -17.86
N ALA A 45 36.39 22.98 -18.56
CA ALA A 45 35.78 21.73 -18.98
C ALA A 45 35.39 20.85 -17.76
N THR A 46 36.29 20.71 -16.80
CA THR A 46 36.03 19.95 -15.54
C THR A 46 34.86 20.54 -14.76
N LEU A 47 34.85 21.88 -14.63
CA LEU A 47 33.73 22.55 -13.94
C LEU A 47 32.37 22.37 -14.65
N ARG A 48 32.35 22.43 -15.99
CA ARG A 48 31.12 22.17 -16.77
C ARG A 48 30.65 20.73 -16.57
N GLN A 49 31.56 19.77 -16.63
CA GLN A 49 31.21 18.36 -16.39
C GLN A 49 30.69 18.15 -14.98
N ALA A 50 31.36 18.67 -13.97
CA ALA A 50 30.92 18.54 -12.57
C ALA A 50 29.54 19.15 -12.33
N ARG A 51 29.23 20.31 -12.93
CA ARG A 51 27.90 20.92 -12.86
C ARG A 51 26.84 20.04 -13.51
N HIS A 52 27.10 19.52 -14.68
CA HIS A 52 26.18 18.63 -15.39
C HIS A 52 25.91 17.35 -14.59
N ASP A 53 26.95 16.74 -14.01
CA ASP A 53 26.78 15.55 -13.19
C ASP A 53 26.01 15.83 -11.90
N ALA A 54 26.23 17.00 -11.27
CA ALA A 54 25.45 17.44 -10.13
C ALA A 54 23.95 17.66 -10.48
N GLU A 55 23.67 18.31 -11.61
CA GLU A 55 22.29 18.50 -12.10
C GLU A 55 21.59 17.17 -12.36
N LYS A 56 22.26 16.22 -12.99
CA LYS A 56 21.77 14.85 -13.19
C LYS A 56 21.47 14.15 -11.86
N ALA A 57 22.40 14.22 -10.91
CA ALA A 57 22.23 13.59 -9.61
C ALA A 57 21.04 14.17 -8.85
N VAL A 58 20.87 15.49 -8.85
CA VAL A 58 19.72 16.17 -8.24
C VAL A 58 18.42 15.77 -8.95
N GLY A 59 18.40 15.76 -10.27
CA GLY A 59 17.23 15.32 -11.05
C GLY A 59 16.81 13.89 -10.73
N GLN A 60 17.76 12.97 -10.71
CA GLN A 60 17.51 11.57 -10.34
C GLN A 60 17.01 11.42 -8.89
N ALA A 61 17.59 12.16 -7.95
CA ALA A 61 17.17 12.14 -6.55
C ALA A 61 15.73 12.64 -6.39
N ARG A 62 15.34 13.71 -7.09
CA ARG A 62 13.97 14.23 -7.11
C ARG A 62 12.99 13.21 -7.65
N THR A 63 13.28 12.62 -8.82
CA THR A 63 12.40 11.61 -9.43
C THR A 63 12.21 10.39 -8.53
N ARG A 64 13.28 9.92 -7.88
CA ARG A 64 13.18 8.82 -6.90
C ARG A 64 12.33 9.21 -5.69
N GLY A 65 12.56 10.39 -5.11
CA GLY A 65 11.79 10.88 -3.98
C GLY A 65 10.30 11.03 -4.30
N GLU A 66 9.95 11.55 -5.47
CA GLU A 66 8.55 11.65 -5.93
C GLU A 66 7.91 10.27 -6.08
N ALA A 67 8.62 9.30 -6.64
CA ALA A 67 8.14 7.93 -6.78
C ALA A 67 7.94 7.26 -5.41
N GLU A 68 8.86 7.42 -4.48
CA GLU A 68 8.74 6.90 -3.11
C GLU A 68 7.55 7.50 -2.36
N ILE A 69 7.36 8.82 -2.46
CA ILE A 69 6.20 9.51 -1.86
C ILE A 69 4.90 8.99 -2.47
N ALA A 70 4.83 8.81 -3.79
CA ALA A 70 3.64 8.30 -4.47
C ALA A 70 3.29 6.87 -4.01
N LEU A 71 4.30 6.00 -3.87
CA LEU A 71 4.14 4.63 -3.36
C LEU A 71 3.68 4.62 -1.90
N ALA A 72 4.30 5.43 -1.04
CA ALA A 72 3.90 5.53 0.36
C ALA A 72 2.46 6.02 0.51
N ALA A 73 2.08 7.09 -0.21
CA ALA A 73 0.72 7.60 -0.21
C ALA A 73 -0.31 6.59 -0.75
N ALA A 74 0.05 5.78 -1.75
CA ALA A 74 -0.81 4.72 -2.25
C ALA A 74 -1.01 3.60 -1.21
N ALA A 75 0.05 3.22 -0.51
CA ALA A 75 0.01 2.23 0.57
C ALA A 75 -0.88 2.70 1.74
N GLU A 76 -0.75 3.96 2.16
CA GLU A 76 -1.59 4.53 3.22
C GLU A 76 -3.07 4.59 2.82
N ARG A 77 -3.38 5.01 1.58
CA ARG A 77 -4.76 4.99 1.07
C ARG A 77 -5.35 3.57 1.03
N ARG A 78 -4.52 2.55 0.70
CA ARG A 78 -4.97 1.16 0.74
C ARG A 78 -5.28 0.71 2.16
N ARG A 79 -4.37 0.94 3.11
CA ARG A 79 -4.58 0.63 4.53
C ARG A 79 -5.83 1.31 5.08
N GLY A 80 -6.04 2.58 4.78
CA GLY A 80 -7.23 3.32 5.21
C GLY A 80 -8.53 2.70 4.68
N ARG A 81 -8.56 2.27 3.41
CA ARG A 81 -9.72 1.57 2.84
C ARG A 81 -9.96 0.20 3.49
N GLU A 82 -8.89 -0.55 3.75
CA GLU A 82 -8.97 -1.85 4.43
C GLU A 82 -9.52 -1.70 5.85
N GLN A 83 -9.03 -0.71 6.60
CA GLN A 83 -9.53 -0.40 7.95
C GLN A 83 -10.99 0.04 7.93
N ALA A 84 -11.38 0.93 7.02
CA ALA A 84 -12.76 1.36 6.90
C ALA A 84 -13.71 0.18 6.59
N ARG A 85 -13.30 -0.72 5.67
CA ARG A 85 -14.06 -1.95 5.39
C ARG A 85 -14.15 -2.86 6.61
N ALA A 86 -13.06 -3.04 7.35
CA ALA A 86 -13.05 -3.87 8.55
C ALA A 86 -14.01 -3.33 9.62
N ILE A 87 -14.06 -2.01 9.83
CA ILE A 87 -14.99 -1.36 10.75
C ILE A 87 -16.45 -1.60 10.32
N VAL A 88 -16.78 -1.35 9.05
CA VAL A 88 -18.15 -1.55 8.53
C VAL A 88 -18.56 -3.01 8.64
N LEU A 89 -17.70 -3.96 8.24
CA LEU A 89 -18.02 -5.39 8.35
C LEU A 89 -18.13 -5.84 9.80
N GLY A 90 -17.30 -5.30 10.70
CA GLY A 90 -17.41 -5.55 12.14
C GLY A 90 -18.75 -5.08 12.71
N ALA A 91 -19.18 -3.87 12.38
CA ALA A 91 -20.49 -3.33 12.81
C ALA A 91 -21.66 -4.15 12.26
N ARG A 92 -21.60 -4.56 10.98
CA ARG A 92 -22.65 -5.43 10.38
C ARG A 92 -22.72 -6.78 11.08
N ARG A 93 -21.57 -7.40 11.38
CA ARG A 93 -21.54 -8.67 12.11
C ARG A 93 -22.15 -8.52 13.51
N GLN A 94 -21.75 -7.50 14.25
CA GLN A 94 -22.28 -7.23 15.59
C GLN A 94 -23.81 -7.03 15.56
N ALA A 95 -24.31 -6.24 14.63
CA ALA A 95 -25.74 -6.02 14.48
C ALA A 95 -26.52 -7.32 14.15
N ARG A 96 -25.92 -8.19 13.30
CA ARG A 96 -26.51 -9.50 13.00
C ARG A 96 -26.51 -10.43 14.23
N GLU A 97 -25.43 -10.43 15.00
CA GLU A 97 -25.31 -11.21 16.22
C GLU A 97 -26.36 -10.75 17.26
N GLU A 98 -26.53 -9.43 17.43
CA GLU A 98 -27.58 -8.87 18.32
C GLU A 98 -28.97 -9.22 17.83
N LEU A 99 -29.26 -9.10 16.53
CA LEU A 99 -30.54 -9.50 15.96
C LEU A 99 -30.83 -10.98 16.23
N SER A 100 -29.84 -11.84 15.95
CA SER A 100 -29.97 -13.28 16.20
C SER A 100 -30.23 -13.59 17.67
N ALA A 101 -29.53 -12.94 18.59
CA ALA A 101 -29.75 -13.12 20.03
C ALA A 101 -31.17 -12.67 20.46
N ARG A 102 -31.63 -11.53 19.96
CA ARG A 102 -33.01 -11.05 20.24
C ARG A 102 -34.08 -11.99 19.70
N VAL A 103 -33.89 -12.50 18.46
CA VAL A 103 -34.85 -13.45 17.86
C VAL A 103 -34.87 -14.78 18.61
N LEU A 104 -33.71 -15.29 19.03
CA LEU A 104 -33.60 -16.48 19.87
C LEU A 104 -34.29 -16.30 21.21
N THR A 105 -34.10 -15.17 21.87
CA THR A 105 -34.77 -14.86 23.13
C THR A 105 -36.27 -14.78 22.95
N ALA A 106 -36.75 -14.09 21.90
CA ALA A 106 -38.17 -13.99 21.59
C ALA A 106 -38.80 -15.35 21.25
N ALA A 107 -38.09 -16.18 20.47
CA ALA A 107 -38.52 -17.54 20.16
C ALA A 107 -38.62 -18.42 21.42
N GLY A 108 -37.67 -18.29 22.36
CA GLY A 108 -37.75 -18.97 23.65
C GLY A 108 -39.00 -18.58 24.48
N GLY A 109 -39.37 -17.31 24.47
CA GLY A 109 -40.54 -16.77 25.11
C GLY A 109 -41.90 -17.32 24.58
N LEU A 110 -41.92 -17.81 23.32
CA LEU A 110 -43.12 -18.45 22.77
C LEU A 110 -43.62 -19.65 23.58
N ARG A 111 -42.75 -20.28 24.36
CA ARG A 111 -43.11 -21.41 25.22
C ARG A 111 -44.11 -21.04 26.33
N ASP A 112 -44.08 -19.79 26.76
CA ASP A 112 -44.92 -19.28 27.82
C ASP A 112 -46.26 -18.70 27.29
N GLU A 113 -46.40 -18.66 25.96
CA GLU A 113 -47.58 -18.13 25.30
C GLU A 113 -48.69 -19.18 25.21
N PRO A 114 -49.98 -18.78 25.38
CA PRO A 114 -51.14 -19.70 25.31
C PRO A 114 -51.28 -20.42 23.96
N CYS A 115 -50.73 -19.85 22.89
CA CYS A 115 -50.77 -20.44 21.55
C CYS A 115 -49.72 -21.52 21.32
N TYR A 116 -48.78 -21.74 22.26
CA TYR A 116 -47.63 -22.64 22.07
C TYR A 116 -48.06 -24.10 21.84
N GLU A 117 -49.07 -24.62 22.53
CA GLU A 117 -49.58 -26.00 22.32
C GLU A 117 -50.05 -26.20 20.88
N GLY A 118 -50.78 -25.23 20.33
CA GLY A 118 -51.22 -25.27 18.94
C GLY A 118 -50.07 -25.20 17.95
N LEU A 119 -49.02 -24.39 18.23
CA LEU A 119 -47.79 -24.33 17.45
C LEU A 119 -47.05 -25.67 17.50
N LEU A 120 -46.91 -26.26 18.69
CA LEU A 120 -46.23 -27.53 18.88
C LEU A 120 -46.88 -28.67 18.10
N ALA A 121 -48.26 -28.74 18.16
CA ALA A 121 -49.02 -29.71 17.37
C ALA A 121 -48.75 -29.57 15.84
N ARG A 122 -48.74 -28.35 15.34
CA ARG A 122 -48.45 -28.07 13.92
C ARG A 122 -47.02 -28.46 13.54
N LEU A 123 -46.02 -28.11 14.38
CA LEU A 123 -44.62 -28.49 14.17
C LEU A 123 -44.43 -29.99 14.19
N THR A 124 -45.14 -30.71 15.08
CA THR A 124 -45.14 -32.18 15.15
C THR A 124 -45.61 -32.81 13.85
N VAL A 125 -46.72 -32.36 13.30
CA VAL A 125 -47.24 -32.86 12.02
C VAL A 125 -46.29 -32.55 10.87
N MET A 126 -45.77 -31.34 10.81
CA MET A 126 -44.82 -30.92 9.77
C MET A 126 -43.53 -31.72 9.84
N ALA A 127 -42.92 -31.86 11.00
CA ALA A 127 -41.66 -32.58 11.20
C ALA A 127 -41.83 -34.08 10.91
N ALA A 128 -42.90 -34.72 11.35
CA ALA A 128 -43.20 -36.11 11.04
C ALA A 128 -43.36 -36.34 9.52
N ARG A 129 -44.10 -35.43 8.86
CA ARG A 129 -44.29 -35.50 7.39
C ARG A 129 -42.98 -35.33 6.61
N ALA A 130 -42.13 -34.40 7.04
CA ALA A 130 -40.85 -34.13 6.42
C ALA A 130 -39.83 -35.24 6.66
N ALA A 131 -39.83 -35.88 7.83
CA ALA A 131 -38.95 -37.00 8.17
C ALA A 131 -39.33 -38.32 7.48
N GLY A 132 -40.60 -38.47 7.04
CA GLY A 132 -41.09 -39.61 6.33
C GLY A 132 -41.79 -40.67 7.21
N PRO A 133 -42.20 -41.81 6.61
CA PRO A 133 -42.96 -42.86 7.30
C PRO A 133 -42.14 -43.45 8.45
N GLY A 134 -42.82 -43.72 9.57
CA GLY A 134 -42.22 -44.29 10.78
C GLY A 134 -41.38 -43.30 11.59
N ALA A 135 -41.53 -41.98 11.36
CA ALA A 135 -40.85 -40.95 12.13
C ALA A 135 -41.26 -40.92 13.58
N THR A 136 -40.30 -40.92 14.50
CA THR A 136 -40.48 -40.64 15.92
C THR A 136 -40.25 -39.15 16.19
N VAL A 137 -41.22 -38.47 16.76
CA VAL A 137 -41.12 -37.04 17.11
C VAL A 137 -40.93 -36.89 18.60
N THR A 138 -39.96 -36.13 19.00
CA THR A 138 -39.63 -35.81 20.40
C THR A 138 -39.65 -34.30 20.60
N ALA A 139 -40.18 -33.82 21.72
CA ALA A 139 -40.09 -32.42 22.11
C ALA A 139 -38.64 -32.05 22.42
N ASP A 140 -38.18 -30.90 21.95
CA ASP A 140 -36.87 -30.35 22.28
C ASP A 140 -36.91 -29.54 23.59
N GLN A 141 -35.80 -29.59 24.35
CA GLN A 141 -35.73 -28.89 25.65
C GLN A 141 -35.78 -27.36 25.49
N ALA A 142 -35.27 -26.83 24.39
CA ALA A 142 -35.31 -25.41 24.08
C ALA A 142 -36.67 -24.99 23.44
N GLY A 143 -37.61 -25.94 23.31
CA GLY A 143 -38.91 -25.75 22.64
C GLY A 143 -38.90 -26.18 21.18
N GLY A 144 -40.09 -26.51 20.68
CA GLY A 144 -40.26 -27.14 19.36
C GLY A 144 -40.09 -28.65 19.39
N VAL A 145 -39.84 -29.27 18.24
CA VAL A 145 -39.77 -30.73 18.07
C VAL A 145 -38.60 -31.13 17.16
N VAL A 146 -38.11 -32.35 17.37
CA VAL A 146 -37.17 -33.02 16.47
C VAL A 146 -37.78 -34.35 16.02
N ALA A 147 -37.88 -34.57 14.71
CA ALA A 147 -38.36 -35.83 14.14
C ALA A 147 -37.19 -36.64 13.57
N ARG A 148 -37.21 -37.95 13.81
CA ARG A 148 -36.18 -38.89 13.36
C ARG A 148 -36.83 -40.09 12.67
N SER A 149 -36.36 -40.45 11.48
CA SER A 149 -36.76 -41.63 10.72
C SER A 149 -35.55 -42.25 10.01
N GLY A 150 -35.07 -43.39 10.48
CA GLY A 150 -33.84 -43.97 9.97
C GLY A 150 -32.64 -43.03 10.05
N ARG A 151 -32.14 -42.57 8.90
CA ARG A 151 -31.03 -41.59 8.80
C ARG A 151 -31.53 -40.14 8.71
N ALA A 152 -32.80 -39.92 8.47
CA ALA A 152 -33.37 -38.57 8.34
C ALA A 152 -33.61 -37.96 9.72
N VAL A 153 -33.13 -36.74 9.92
CA VAL A 153 -33.38 -35.92 11.11
C VAL A 153 -33.93 -34.58 10.64
N VAL A 154 -35.13 -34.25 11.11
CA VAL A 154 -35.78 -32.96 10.85
C VAL A 154 -35.85 -32.21 12.15
N ASP A 155 -35.05 -31.15 12.24
CA ASP A 155 -34.98 -30.28 13.42
C ASP A 155 -35.90 -29.08 13.23
N CYS A 156 -37.02 -29.08 13.96
CA CYS A 156 -37.99 -28.00 14.10
C CYS A 156 -37.97 -27.41 15.52
N SER A 157 -36.78 -27.42 16.18
CA SER A 157 -36.62 -26.72 17.46
C SER A 157 -36.75 -25.22 17.27
N LEU A 158 -37.22 -24.51 18.30
CA LEU A 158 -37.35 -23.04 18.24
C LEU A 158 -36.03 -22.32 17.91
N PRO A 159 -34.89 -22.71 18.48
CA PRO A 159 -33.60 -22.11 18.09
C PRO A 159 -33.25 -22.31 16.59
N ARG A 160 -33.55 -23.50 16.06
CA ARG A 160 -33.30 -23.78 14.63
C ARG A 160 -34.22 -22.96 13.73
N LEU A 161 -35.48 -22.87 14.05
CA LEU A 161 -36.46 -22.06 13.30
C LEU A 161 -36.14 -20.57 13.40
N ALA A 162 -35.74 -20.08 14.57
CA ALA A 162 -35.25 -18.71 14.76
C ALA A 162 -34.04 -18.40 13.89
N GLY A 163 -33.06 -19.32 13.84
CA GLY A 163 -31.89 -19.17 12.97
C GLY A 163 -32.26 -19.09 11.49
N LEU A 164 -33.16 -19.99 11.03
CA LEU A 164 -33.66 -19.97 9.63
C LEU A 164 -34.41 -18.67 9.30
N ALA A 165 -35.20 -18.14 10.27
CA ALA A 165 -35.89 -16.86 10.07
C ALA A 165 -34.91 -15.68 9.92
N VAL A 166 -33.84 -15.64 10.73
CA VAL A 166 -32.77 -14.63 10.60
C VAL A 166 -32.04 -14.77 9.29
N ASP A 167 -31.75 -16.02 8.85
CA ASP A 167 -31.09 -16.26 7.58
C ASP A 167 -31.98 -15.87 6.37
N ALA A 168 -33.26 -16.10 6.44
CA ALA A 168 -34.24 -15.70 5.42
C ALA A 168 -34.34 -14.15 5.30
N LEU A 169 -34.13 -13.42 6.39
CA LEU A 169 -34.10 -11.96 6.39
C LEU A 169 -32.77 -11.39 5.84
N GLY A 170 -31.76 -12.24 5.60
CA GLY A 170 -30.38 -11.82 5.28
C GLY A 170 -30.30 -10.85 4.12
N ASP A 171 -31.07 -11.04 3.06
CA ASP A 171 -31.09 -10.17 1.89
C ASP A 171 -31.80 -8.83 2.18
N GLN A 172 -32.91 -8.87 2.91
CA GLN A 172 -33.66 -7.65 3.32
C GLN A 172 -32.87 -6.82 4.31
N VAL A 173 -32.14 -7.46 5.24
CA VAL A 173 -31.23 -6.76 6.16
C VAL A 173 -30.08 -6.14 5.42
N THR A 174 -29.62 -6.74 4.33
CA THR A 174 -28.55 -6.18 3.49
C THR A 174 -29.00 -4.90 2.79
N GLU A 175 -30.25 -4.80 2.36
CA GLU A 175 -30.82 -3.57 1.77
C GLU A 175 -30.87 -2.40 2.75
N LEU A 176 -31.10 -2.65 4.04
CA LEU A 176 -31.07 -1.62 5.10
C LEU A 176 -29.66 -1.02 5.33
N TRP A 177 -28.62 -1.69 4.88
CA TRP A 177 -27.23 -1.26 5.03
C TRP A 177 -26.62 -0.66 3.75
N THR A 178 -27.40 -0.58 2.68
CA THR A 178 -26.98 0.08 1.43
C THR A 178 -27.29 1.56 1.56
N PRO A 179 -26.26 2.48 1.50
CA PRO A 179 -26.46 3.92 1.60
C PRO A 179 -27.23 4.46 0.42
#